data_752959ff338a0ed84b6a2bd1c423c00c
#
_entry.id   752959ff338a0ed84b6a2bd1c423c00c
#
_cell.length_a   1.000
_cell.length_b   1.000
_cell.length_c   1.000
_cell.angle_alpha   90.00
_cell.angle_beta   90.00
_cell.angle_gamma   90.00
#
_symmetry.space_group_name_H-M   'P 1'
#
loop_
_entity.id
_entity.type
_entity.pdbx_description
1 polymer ?
#
loop_
_entity_poly.entity_id
_entity_poly.type
_entity_poly.pdbx_seq_one_letter_code
_entity_poly.pdbx_strand_id
1 'polypeptide(L)'
;MKPKYSLAHLTALKCPPPELIYIADLCGYDYASLRPIGMHLPGEPDYVLAEDKELLRQTKQALEDTGIQVHDIELARILDDVDVSSYESALEVGAELGARSILSSIWTKDKNRYMEQFTKLVELAKPYGLNVDLEFVTWASVFDLKTVMEVLNAQTETNIGVMIDMLHFHRSRVALEELDQIPKEWFHFVHLCDAPKEIPELSDVKNLAFVGRHARLYPGEGYADIAGIMSGMPEDIVCSIELPHTERSRILGFAEHARRCLKYSRQYMETHF
;
A
#
# COMPACT_ATOMS: atom_id res chain seq x y z
N MET A 1 -3.71 -7.27 -20.66
CA MET A 1 -3.84 -6.33 -19.51
C MET A 1 -2.91 -5.15 -19.73
N LYS A 2 -3.36 -3.91 -19.52
CA LYS A 2 -2.48 -2.72 -19.46
C LYS A 2 -2.65 -2.09 -18.08
N PRO A 3 -1.95 -2.59 -17.07
CA PRO A 3 -2.07 -2.04 -15.73
C PRO A 3 -1.56 -0.59 -15.69
N LYS A 4 -2.19 0.22 -14.87
CA LYS A 4 -1.65 1.52 -14.46
C LYS A 4 -0.77 1.33 -13.24
N TYR A 5 0.26 2.17 -13.12
CA TYR A 5 1.26 2.02 -12.07
C TYR A 5 1.26 3.22 -11.14
N SER A 6 1.23 2.94 -9.83
CA SER A 6 1.44 3.93 -8.77
C SER A 6 2.82 3.74 -8.13
N LEU A 7 3.48 4.82 -7.76
CA LEU A 7 4.69 4.79 -6.94
C LEU A 7 4.30 4.88 -5.47
N ALA A 8 4.35 3.76 -4.74
CA ALA A 8 4.09 3.74 -3.31
C ALA A 8 5.19 4.48 -2.53
N HIS A 9 4.80 5.29 -1.56
CA HIS A 9 5.75 6.12 -0.80
C HIS A 9 6.80 5.29 -0.06
N LEU A 10 6.43 4.09 0.42
CA LEU A 10 7.37 3.19 1.10
C LEU A 10 8.56 2.79 0.20
N THR A 11 8.40 2.77 -1.11
CA THR A 11 9.50 2.49 -2.07
C THR A 11 10.64 3.51 -1.96
N ALA A 12 10.29 4.75 -1.60
CA ALA A 12 11.22 5.87 -1.42
C ALA A 12 10.88 6.65 -0.13
N LEU A 13 10.70 5.95 0.99
CA LEU A 13 10.14 6.46 2.24
C LEU A 13 10.70 7.80 2.72
N LYS A 14 11.99 8.06 2.48
CA LYS A 14 12.65 9.31 2.92
C LYS A 14 12.53 10.45 1.89
N CYS A 15 11.90 10.20 0.76
CA CYS A 15 11.67 11.22 -0.25
C CYS A 15 10.49 12.11 0.18
N PRO A 16 10.63 13.45 0.21
CA PRO A 16 9.50 14.32 0.50
C PRO A 16 8.37 14.14 -0.54
N PRO A 17 7.09 14.29 -0.15
CA PRO A 17 5.95 14.12 -1.04
C PRO A 17 6.03 14.88 -2.37
N PRO A 18 6.42 16.18 -2.42
CA PRO A 18 6.57 16.88 -3.70
C PRO A 18 7.63 16.26 -4.61
N GLU A 19 8.78 15.87 -4.05
CA GLU A 19 9.87 15.21 -4.80
C GLU A 19 9.44 13.84 -5.31
N LEU A 20 8.70 13.06 -4.50
CA LEU A 20 8.16 11.76 -4.90
C LEU A 20 7.26 11.89 -6.14
N ILE A 21 6.42 12.94 -6.20
CA ILE A 21 5.53 13.21 -7.32
C ILE A 21 6.33 13.54 -8.59
N TYR A 22 7.34 14.41 -8.51
CA TYR A 22 8.22 14.68 -9.66
C TYR A 22 9.00 13.45 -10.11
N ILE A 23 9.43 12.58 -9.18
CA ILE A 23 10.07 11.29 -9.51
C ILE A 23 9.08 10.37 -10.21
N ALA A 24 7.83 10.30 -9.76
CA ALA A 24 6.80 9.48 -10.40
C ALA A 24 6.59 9.89 -11.86
N ASP A 25 6.45 11.20 -12.13
CA ASP A 25 6.33 11.75 -13.48
C ASP A 25 7.58 11.46 -14.33
N LEU A 26 8.75 11.81 -13.83
CA LEU A 26 10.03 11.57 -14.51
C LEU A 26 10.25 10.11 -14.91
N CYS A 27 9.77 9.17 -14.09
CA CYS A 27 9.88 7.73 -14.34
C CYS A 27 8.77 7.18 -15.23
N GLY A 28 7.66 7.90 -15.41
CA GLY A 28 6.51 7.50 -16.22
C GLY A 28 5.51 6.63 -15.48
N TYR A 29 5.32 6.87 -14.19
CA TYR A 29 4.19 6.34 -13.41
C TYR A 29 2.90 7.07 -13.78
N ASP A 30 1.76 6.44 -13.54
CA ASP A 30 0.43 7.05 -13.73
C ASP A 30 -0.05 7.75 -12.46
N TYR A 31 0.39 7.25 -11.29
CA TYR A 31 -0.03 7.69 -9.97
C TYR A 31 1.14 7.72 -8.98
N ALA A 32 0.90 8.38 -7.84
CA ALA A 32 1.70 8.23 -6.63
C ALA A 32 0.78 7.86 -5.46
N SER A 33 1.32 7.11 -4.49
CA SER A 33 0.72 6.90 -3.18
C SER A 33 1.49 7.73 -2.16
N LEU A 34 0.80 8.38 -1.24
CA LEU A 34 1.43 9.26 -0.25
C LEU A 34 1.21 8.74 1.17
N ARG A 35 2.15 9.02 2.06
CA ARG A 35 2.10 8.60 3.47
C ARG A 35 1.98 9.79 4.43
N PRO A 36 0.78 10.41 4.54
CA PRO A 36 0.54 11.48 5.49
C PRO A 36 0.40 10.99 6.94
N ILE A 37 0.31 9.67 7.15
CA ILE A 37 0.22 9.02 8.47
C ILE A 37 1.50 8.23 8.69
N GLY A 38 2.43 8.75 9.49
CA GLY A 38 3.68 8.08 9.82
C GLY A 38 3.49 6.83 10.69
N MET A 39 4.37 5.85 10.52
CA MET A 39 4.42 4.69 11.42
C MET A 39 5.31 4.94 12.64
N HIS A 40 6.00 6.08 12.68
CA HIS A 40 6.96 6.46 13.71
C HIS A 40 8.09 5.43 13.90
N LEU A 41 8.54 4.84 12.77
CA LEU A 41 9.67 3.92 12.76
C LEU A 41 10.99 4.69 12.89
N PRO A 42 12.04 4.07 13.47
CA PRO A 42 13.34 4.71 13.56
C PRO A 42 13.87 5.21 12.21
N GLY A 43 14.07 6.51 12.07
CA GLY A 43 14.56 7.16 10.85
C GLY A 43 13.51 7.36 9.75
N GLU A 44 12.26 7.11 10.01
CA GLU A 44 11.13 7.52 9.16
C GLU A 44 10.95 9.04 9.31
N PRO A 45 10.87 9.79 8.20
CA PRO A 45 10.50 11.20 8.24
C PRO A 45 9.03 11.35 8.63
N ASP A 46 8.72 12.46 9.28
CA ASP A 46 7.35 12.80 9.65
C ASP A 46 6.80 13.84 8.65
N TYR A 47 6.11 13.36 7.62
CA TYR A 47 5.50 14.21 6.60
C TYR A 47 4.01 14.42 6.91
N VAL A 48 3.71 15.09 8.02
CA VAL A 48 2.32 15.38 8.45
C VAL A 48 1.75 16.51 7.61
N LEU A 49 1.26 16.15 6.41
CA LEU A 49 0.71 17.12 5.45
C LEU A 49 -0.46 17.95 6.02
N ALA A 50 -1.21 17.40 6.96
CA ALA A 50 -2.30 18.12 7.64
C ALA A 50 -1.81 19.27 8.53
N GLU A 51 -0.57 19.21 9.03
CA GLU A 51 0.01 20.19 9.93
C GLU A 51 1.00 21.11 9.20
N ASP A 52 1.70 20.62 8.17
CA ASP A 52 2.67 21.39 7.38
C ASP A 52 2.02 21.98 6.12
N LYS A 53 1.47 23.18 6.27
CA LYS A 53 0.80 23.89 5.17
C LYS A 53 1.72 24.20 3.98
N GLU A 54 3.01 24.42 4.23
CA GLU A 54 3.95 24.70 3.14
C GLU A 54 4.30 23.43 2.36
N LEU A 55 4.50 22.31 3.06
CA LEU A 55 4.71 21.02 2.43
C LEU A 55 3.46 20.60 1.64
N LEU A 56 2.24 20.79 2.18
CA LEU A 56 0.99 20.53 1.46
C LEU A 56 0.87 21.41 0.20
N ARG A 57 1.19 22.70 0.31
CA ARG A 57 1.18 23.62 -0.86
C ARG A 57 2.17 23.16 -1.94
N GLN A 58 3.39 22.77 -1.55
CA GLN A 58 4.40 22.26 -2.48
C GLN A 58 3.96 20.93 -3.11
N THR A 59 3.30 20.06 -2.34
CA THR A 59 2.74 18.79 -2.84
C THR A 59 1.68 19.04 -3.90
N LYS A 60 0.75 19.98 -3.65
CA LYS A 60 -0.26 20.37 -4.65
C LYS A 60 0.36 20.96 -5.90
N GLN A 61 1.36 21.82 -5.75
CA GLN A 61 2.06 22.39 -6.88
C GLN A 61 2.73 21.31 -7.75
N ALA A 62 3.36 20.32 -7.12
CA ALA A 62 3.97 19.20 -7.85
C ALA A 62 2.92 18.37 -8.62
N LEU A 63 1.72 18.16 -8.06
CA LEU A 63 0.62 17.50 -8.76
C LEU A 63 0.14 18.31 -9.97
N GLU A 64 0.01 19.64 -9.81
CA GLU A 64 -0.36 20.55 -10.91
C GLU A 64 0.69 20.58 -12.01
N ASP A 65 1.97 20.66 -11.66
CA ASP A 65 3.09 20.75 -12.61
C ASP A 65 3.25 19.46 -13.45
N THR A 66 2.98 18.30 -12.84
CA THR A 66 3.23 17.00 -13.46
C THR A 66 1.98 16.34 -14.04
N GLY A 67 0.81 16.66 -13.52
CA GLY A 67 -0.43 15.95 -13.83
C GLY A 67 -0.54 14.55 -13.19
N ILE A 68 0.43 14.15 -12.37
CA ILE A 68 0.32 12.92 -11.56
C ILE A 68 -0.88 13.03 -10.62
N GLN A 69 -1.60 11.94 -10.45
CA GLN A 69 -2.72 11.84 -9.50
C GLN A 69 -2.30 11.05 -8.27
N VAL A 70 -2.83 11.40 -7.12
CA VAL A 70 -2.71 10.55 -5.90
C VAL A 70 -3.73 9.42 -6.02
N HIS A 71 -3.26 8.17 -5.96
CA HIS A 71 -4.16 7.01 -5.99
C HIS A 71 -4.71 6.70 -4.60
N ASP A 72 -3.82 6.57 -3.64
CA ASP A 72 -4.14 6.19 -2.26
C ASP A 72 -3.25 6.93 -1.27
N ILE A 73 -3.67 6.93 -0.01
CA ILE A 73 -2.86 7.37 1.12
C ILE A 73 -2.61 6.21 2.08
N GLU A 74 -1.50 6.27 2.78
CA GLU A 74 -1.03 5.26 3.74
C GLU A 74 -0.74 5.90 5.10
N LEU A 75 -0.84 5.26 6.20
CA LEU A 75 -1.32 3.92 6.53
C LEU A 75 -2.12 4.04 7.83
N ALA A 76 -3.45 3.82 7.76
CA ALA A 76 -4.29 3.81 8.95
C ALA A 76 -4.16 2.46 9.68
N ARG A 77 -3.31 2.40 10.70
CA ARG A 77 -3.12 1.20 11.50
C ARG A 77 -4.12 1.14 12.66
N ILE A 78 -4.76 0.00 12.84
CA ILE A 78 -5.60 -0.27 14.00
C ILE A 78 -4.74 -0.91 15.10
N LEU A 79 -4.45 -0.11 16.13
CA LEU A 79 -3.55 -0.40 17.23
C LEU A 79 -4.33 -0.47 18.57
N ASP A 80 -3.67 -0.97 19.63
CA ASP A 80 -4.29 -1.06 20.95
C ASP A 80 -4.56 0.31 21.59
N ASP A 81 -3.72 1.30 21.31
CA ASP A 81 -3.68 2.61 21.97
C ASP A 81 -4.05 3.79 21.05
N VAL A 82 -4.46 3.52 19.79
CA VAL A 82 -4.87 4.54 18.82
C VAL A 82 -6.37 4.46 18.57
N ASP A 83 -7.06 5.60 18.67
CA ASP A 83 -8.41 5.77 18.14
C ASP A 83 -8.31 6.27 16.70
N VAL A 84 -8.97 5.56 15.76
CA VAL A 84 -8.92 5.89 14.33
C VAL A 84 -9.47 7.27 13.98
N SER A 85 -10.23 7.93 14.87
CA SER A 85 -10.63 9.33 14.68
C SER A 85 -9.44 10.28 14.58
N SER A 86 -8.27 9.90 15.14
CA SER A 86 -7.05 10.70 15.00
C SER A 86 -6.54 10.79 13.55
N TYR A 87 -7.02 9.94 12.66
CA TYR A 87 -6.66 9.96 11.24
C TYR A 87 -7.51 10.92 10.40
N GLU A 88 -8.54 11.55 10.97
CA GLU A 88 -9.51 12.37 10.21
C GLU A 88 -8.82 13.46 9.39
N SER A 89 -7.87 14.20 9.97
CA SER A 89 -7.14 15.25 9.26
C SER A 89 -6.30 14.72 8.08
N ALA A 90 -5.78 13.48 8.18
CA ALA A 90 -5.08 12.85 7.08
C ALA A 90 -6.04 12.38 5.98
N LEU A 91 -7.26 11.93 6.34
CA LEU A 91 -8.31 11.59 5.36
C LEU A 91 -8.76 12.84 4.59
N GLU A 92 -8.97 13.97 5.29
CA GLU A 92 -9.33 15.26 4.68
C GLU A 92 -8.27 15.69 3.67
N VAL A 93 -6.98 15.67 4.06
CA VAL A 93 -5.86 16.01 3.16
C VAL A 93 -5.76 15.01 2.01
N GLY A 94 -5.94 13.72 2.26
CA GLY A 94 -5.96 12.71 1.21
C GLY A 94 -7.03 12.99 0.16
N ALA A 95 -8.25 13.31 0.58
CA ALA A 95 -9.33 13.70 -0.32
C ALA A 95 -9.04 15.00 -1.07
N GLU A 96 -8.46 16.00 -0.38
CA GLU A 96 -8.03 17.27 -0.99
C GLU A 96 -6.98 17.07 -2.09
N LEU A 97 -6.10 16.06 -1.94
CA LEU A 97 -5.10 15.68 -2.91
C LEU A 97 -5.64 14.75 -4.00
N GLY A 98 -6.91 14.35 -3.92
CA GLY A 98 -7.60 13.52 -4.91
C GLY A 98 -7.39 12.01 -4.74
N ALA A 99 -6.95 11.56 -3.57
CA ALA A 99 -6.87 10.13 -3.26
C ALA A 99 -8.26 9.46 -3.34
N ARG A 100 -8.25 8.17 -3.66
CA ARG A 100 -9.46 7.34 -3.79
C ARG A 100 -9.59 6.33 -2.66
N SER A 101 -8.49 6.01 -2.03
CA SER A 101 -8.40 4.98 -1.00
C SER A 101 -7.48 5.39 0.14
N ILE A 102 -7.75 4.83 1.32
CA ILE A 102 -6.79 4.75 2.41
C ILE A 102 -6.46 3.30 2.71
N LEU A 103 -5.17 2.99 2.73
CA LEU A 103 -4.66 1.69 3.14
C LEU A 103 -4.76 1.53 4.66
N SER A 104 -5.28 0.40 5.11
CA SER A 104 -5.40 0.05 6.54
C SER A 104 -4.82 -1.32 6.84
N SER A 105 -4.35 -1.52 8.06
CA SER A 105 -3.90 -2.82 8.58
C SER A 105 -4.18 -2.95 10.07
N ILE A 106 -4.34 -4.20 10.58
CA ILE A 106 -4.78 -4.48 11.94
C ILE A 106 -3.66 -5.13 12.75
N TRP A 107 -3.28 -4.47 13.86
CA TRP A 107 -2.15 -4.85 14.70
C TRP A 107 -2.55 -5.24 16.13
N THR A 108 -3.73 -4.80 16.61
CA THR A 108 -4.28 -5.26 17.89
C THR A 108 -4.79 -6.71 17.78
N LYS A 109 -4.64 -7.48 18.85
CA LYS A 109 -5.18 -8.85 18.97
C LYS A 109 -6.62 -8.88 19.49
N ASP A 110 -7.10 -7.76 20.02
CA ASP A 110 -8.48 -7.65 20.52
C ASP A 110 -9.46 -7.58 19.34
N LYS A 111 -10.16 -8.70 19.10
CA LYS A 111 -11.11 -8.83 17.98
C LYS A 111 -12.25 -7.80 18.09
N ASN A 112 -12.78 -7.57 19.27
CA ASN A 112 -13.88 -6.62 19.44
C ASN A 112 -13.40 -5.21 19.11
N ARG A 113 -12.21 -4.84 19.59
CA ARG A 113 -11.61 -3.55 19.31
C ARG A 113 -11.33 -3.37 17.82
N TYR A 114 -10.70 -4.32 17.15
CA TYR A 114 -10.38 -4.09 15.75
C TYR A 114 -11.62 -4.07 14.85
N MET A 115 -12.66 -4.85 15.17
CA MET A 115 -13.93 -4.79 14.46
C MET A 115 -14.59 -3.41 14.63
N GLU A 116 -14.66 -2.89 15.85
CA GLU A 116 -15.19 -1.56 16.14
C GLU A 116 -14.39 -0.46 15.44
N GLN A 117 -13.07 -0.47 15.59
CA GLN A 117 -12.20 0.57 15.01
C GLN A 117 -12.17 0.53 13.48
N PHE A 118 -12.24 -0.65 12.85
CA PHE A 118 -12.33 -0.75 11.40
C PHE A 118 -13.66 -0.19 10.90
N THR A 119 -14.79 -0.56 11.52
CA THR A 119 -16.10 0.03 11.19
C THR A 119 -16.09 1.56 11.33
N LYS A 120 -15.53 2.07 12.43
CA LYS A 120 -15.40 3.51 12.66
C LYS A 120 -14.52 4.19 11.58
N LEU A 121 -13.43 3.55 11.15
CA LEU A 121 -12.58 4.08 10.08
C LEU A 121 -13.32 4.15 8.74
N VAL A 122 -14.10 3.12 8.42
CA VAL A 122 -14.92 3.08 7.20
C VAL A 122 -15.97 4.20 7.20
N GLU A 123 -16.68 4.39 8.33
CA GLU A 123 -17.64 5.48 8.51
C GLU A 123 -16.95 6.85 8.41
N LEU A 124 -15.79 7.02 9.00
CA LEU A 124 -15.00 8.24 8.99
C LEU A 124 -14.50 8.62 7.59
N ALA A 125 -14.11 7.62 6.79
CA ALA A 125 -13.59 7.83 5.43
C ALA A 125 -14.69 8.16 4.40
N LYS A 126 -15.93 7.72 4.66
CA LYS A 126 -17.06 7.86 3.74
C LYS A 126 -17.38 9.29 3.31
N PRO A 127 -17.45 10.31 4.20
CA PRO A 127 -17.70 11.70 3.82
C PRO A 127 -16.63 12.28 2.88
N TYR A 128 -15.44 11.76 2.94
CA TYR A 128 -14.31 12.15 2.11
C TYR A 128 -14.26 11.41 0.77
N GLY A 129 -15.18 10.47 0.52
CA GLY A 129 -15.23 9.67 -0.71
C GLY A 129 -14.07 8.66 -0.82
N LEU A 130 -13.46 8.30 0.30
CA LEU A 130 -12.35 7.34 0.34
C LEU A 130 -12.86 5.92 0.62
N ASN A 131 -12.33 4.94 -0.12
CA ASN A 131 -12.42 3.54 0.26
C ASN A 131 -11.41 3.22 1.36
N VAL A 132 -11.73 2.25 2.20
CA VAL A 132 -10.80 1.70 3.20
C VAL A 132 -10.36 0.32 2.74
N ASP A 133 -9.12 0.21 2.25
CA ASP A 133 -8.57 -1.03 1.74
C ASP A 133 -7.78 -1.74 2.84
N LEU A 134 -8.24 -2.93 3.25
CA LEU A 134 -7.63 -3.70 4.32
C LEU A 134 -6.58 -4.66 3.78
N GLU A 135 -5.35 -4.48 4.27
CA GLU A 135 -4.21 -5.34 4.02
C GLU A 135 -4.02 -6.35 5.16
N PHE A 136 -3.76 -7.62 4.81
CA PHE A 136 -3.16 -8.56 5.76
C PHE A 136 -1.64 -8.45 5.71
N VAL A 137 -1.03 -8.29 6.89
CA VAL A 137 0.41 -8.13 7.03
C VAL A 137 0.99 -9.31 7.79
N THR A 138 1.87 -10.09 7.19
CA THR A 138 2.35 -11.39 7.69
C THR A 138 2.83 -11.39 9.15
N TRP A 139 3.28 -10.24 9.66
CA TRP A 139 3.74 -10.09 11.06
C TRP A 139 2.81 -9.20 11.91
N ALA A 140 1.62 -8.87 11.41
CA ALA A 140 0.57 -8.18 12.18
C ALA A 140 -0.39 -9.19 12.84
N SER A 141 -1.41 -8.69 13.53
CA SER A 141 -2.42 -9.54 14.14
C SER A 141 -3.39 -10.13 13.11
N VAL A 142 -3.72 -9.37 12.07
CA VAL A 142 -4.43 -9.86 10.89
C VAL A 142 -3.40 -10.12 9.80
N PHE A 143 -3.07 -11.39 9.61
CA PHE A 143 -1.95 -11.82 8.77
C PHE A 143 -2.35 -12.72 7.59
N ASP A 144 -3.64 -13.03 7.45
CA ASP A 144 -4.16 -13.88 6.37
C ASP A 144 -5.44 -13.32 5.74
N LEU A 145 -5.71 -13.74 4.52
CA LEU A 145 -6.88 -13.32 3.75
C LEU A 145 -8.19 -13.72 4.42
N LYS A 146 -8.25 -14.89 5.07
CA LYS A 146 -9.46 -15.38 5.74
C LYS A 146 -9.93 -14.39 6.81
N THR A 147 -9.01 -13.91 7.63
CA THR A 147 -9.34 -12.94 8.70
C THR A 147 -9.74 -11.59 8.10
N VAL A 148 -9.08 -11.13 7.02
CA VAL A 148 -9.51 -9.93 6.27
C VAL A 148 -10.95 -10.09 5.80
N MET A 149 -11.30 -11.21 5.18
CA MET A 149 -12.67 -11.47 4.72
C MET A 149 -13.69 -11.50 5.86
N GLU A 150 -13.33 -12.01 7.05
CA GLU A 150 -14.21 -11.92 8.23
C GLU A 150 -14.49 -10.47 8.62
N VAL A 151 -13.47 -9.59 8.58
CA VAL A 151 -13.62 -8.16 8.90
C VAL A 151 -14.48 -7.45 7.87
N LEU A 152 -14.21 -7.64 6.59
CA LEU A 152 -14.91 -6.97 5.49
C LEU A 152 -16.37 -7.42 5.38
N ASN A 153 -16.65 -8.72 5.50
CA ASN A 153 -18.02 -9.26 5.46
C ASN A 153 -18.92 -8.81 6.62
N ALA A 154 -18.33 -8.31 7.70
CA ALA A 154 -19.08 -7.76 8.83
C ALA A 154 -19.47 -6.28 8.63
N GLN A 155 -18.96 -5.62 7.59
CA GLN A 155 -19.28 -4.22 7.33
C GLN A 155 -20.63 -4.07 6.64
N THR A 156 -21.30 -2.95 6.91
CA THR A 156 -22.56 -2.55 6.24
C THR A 156 -22.34 -1.50 5.16
N GLU A 157 -21.24 -0.78 5.25
CA GLU A 157 -20.85 0.24 4.28
C GLU A 157 -20.14 -0.39 3.07
N THR A 158 -20.21 0.29 1.94
CA THR A 158 -19.69 -0.23 0.66
C THR A 158 -18.31 0.34 0.26
N ASN A 159 -17.83 1.36 0.99
CA ASN A 159 -16.52 1.95 0.75
C ASN A 159 -15.39 1.14 1.44
N ILE A 160 -15.36 -0.14 1.15
CA ILE A 160 -14.38 -1.11 1.66
C ILE A 160 -13.71 -1.85 0.52
N GLY A 161 -12.51 -2.32 0.75
CA GLY A 161 -11.78 -3.16 -0.20
C GLY A 161 -10.75 -4.05 0.48
N VAL A 162 -10.23 -4.99 -0.29
CA VAL A 162 -9.10 -5.82 0.11
C VAL A 162 -7.88 -5.39 -0.71
N MET A 163 -6.78 -5.12 -0.04
CA MET A 163 -5.52 -4.86 -0.70
C MET A 163 -4.64 -6.10 -0.62
N ILE A 164 -4.19 -6.57 -1.79
CA ILE A 164 -3.30 -7.72 -1.92
C ILE A 164 -1.88 -7.21 -2.15
N ASP A 165 -1.01 -7.47 -1.17
CA ASP A 165 0.43 -7.28 -1.32
C ASP A 165 1.09 -8.61 -1.70
N MET A 166 1.87 -8.63 -2.78
CA MET A 166 2.48 -9.85 -3.33
C MET A 166 3.39 -10.55 -2.33
N LEU A 167 4.15 -9.79 -1.51
CA LEU A 167 5.01 -10.36 -0.47
C LEU A 167 4.17 -10.99 0.65
N HIS A 168 3.12 -10.29 1.09
CA HIS A 168 2.26 -10.78 2.17
C HIS A 168 1.44 -11.99 1.73
N PHE A 169 0.92 -11.98 0.50
CA PHE A 169 0.23 -13.12 -0.08
C PHE A 169 1.13 -14.37 -0.10
N HIS A 170 2.34 -14.24 -0.65
CA HIS A 170 3.32 -15.33 -0.70
C HIS A 170 3.67 -15.85 0.71
N ARG A 171 3.92 -14.96 1.66
CA ARG A 171 4.39 -15.32 3.00
C ARG A 171 3.32 -15.82 3.94
N SER A 172 2.09 -15.38 3.75
CA SER A 172 0.93 -15.92 4.48
C SER A 172 0.41 -17.23 3.87
N ARG A 173 1.06 -17.71 2.77
CA ARG A 173 0.72 -18.96 2.10
C ARG A 173 -0.75 -19.03 1.67
N VAL A 174 -1.30 -17.91 1.24
CA VAL A 174 -2.66 -17.82 0.71
C VAL A 174 -2.72 -18.60 -0.60
N ALA A 175 -3.76 -19.41 -0.78
CA ALA A 175 -3.98 -20.14 -2.02
C ALA A 175 -4.64 -19.24 -3.08
N LEU A 176 -4.28 -19.41 -4.35
CA LEU A 176 -4.83 -18.59 -5.43
C LEU A 176 -6.36 -18.69 -5.53
N GLU A 177 -6.91 -19.87 -5.24
CA GLU A 177 -8.34 -20.15 -5.27
C GLU A 177 -9.13 -19.33 -4.22
N GLU A 178 -8.46 -18.81 -3.18
CA GLU A 178 -9.09 -17.93 -2.21
C GLU A 178 -9.44 -16.56 -2.80
N LEU A 179 -8.74 -16.12 -3.86
CA LEU A 179 -9.05 -14.88 -4.57
C LEU A 179 -10.40 -14.93 -5.30
N ASP A 180 -10.86 -16.12 -5.71
CA ASP A 180 -12.13 -16.30 -6.41
C ASP A 180 -13.35 -16.03 -5.51
N GLN A 181 -13.15 -16.03 -4.19
CA GLN A 181 -14.18 -15.78 -3.20
C GLN A 181 -14.39 -14.28 -2.91
N ILE A 182 -13.51 -13.42 -3.41
CA ILE A 182 -13.54 -11.98 -3.16
C ILE A 182 -14.42 -11.29 -4.22
N PRO A 183 -15.40 -10.46 -3.82
CA PRO A 183 -16.13 -9.61 -4.75
C PRO A 183 -15.15 -8.76 -5.59
N LYS A 184 -15.34 -8.74 -6.90
CA LYS A 184 -14.41 -8.03 -7.80
C LYS A 184 -14.34 -6.54 -7.53
N GLU A 185 -15.44 -5.96 -7.07
CA GLU A 185 -15.56 -4.56 -6.66
C GLU A 185 -14.78 -4.20 -5.39
N TRP A 186 -14.23 -5.17 -4.65
CA TRP A 186 -13.38 -4.94 -3.48
C TRP A 186 -11.90 -4.82 -3.85
N PHE A 187 -11.52 -5.08 -5.11
CA PHE A 187 -10.16 -4.88 -5.57
C PHE A 187 -9.99 -3.48 -6.16
N HIS A 188 -9.36 -2.57 -5.43
CA HIS A 188 -9.08 -1.22 -5.90
C HIS A 188 -7.64 -1.07 -6.42
N PHE A 189 -6.68 -1.71 -5.76
CA PHE A 189 -5.29 -1.77 -6.16
C PHE A 189 -4.56 -2.95 -5.51
N VAL A 190 -3.34 -3.22 -5.98
CA VAL A 190 -2.44 -4.23 -5.40
C VAL A 190 -1.07 -3.62 -5.12
N HIS A 191 -0.36 -4.14 -4.12
CA HIS A 191 1.05 -3.83 -3.93
C HIS A 191 1.92 -4.81 -4.73
N LEU A 192 2.59 -4.28 -5.76
CA LEU A 192 3.43 -5.05 -6.65
C LEU A 192 4.90 -5.02 -6.20
N CYS A 193 5.41 -6.17 -5.86
CA CYS A 193 6.81 -6.47 -5.60
C CYS A 193 7.05 -7.97 -5.78
N ASP A 194 8.27 -8.42 -5.53
CA ASP A 194 8.57 -9.84 -5.44
C ASP A 194 9.22 -10.16 -4.09
N ALA A 195 9.26 -11.43 -3.73
CA ALA A 195 9.69 -11.92 -2.44
C ALA A 195 10.75 -13.04 -2.56
N PRO A 196 11.71 -13.13 -1.63
CA PRO A 196 12.61 -14.28 -1.57
C PRO A 196 11.85 -15.60 -1.41
N LYS A 197 12.46 -16.69 -1.92
CA LYS A 197 11.90 -18.04 -1.84
C LYS A 197 11.61 -18.51 -0.41
N GLU A 198 12.49 -18.15 0.51
CA GLU A 198 12.35 -18.56 1.90
C GLU A 198 11.20 -17.80 2.57
N ILE A 199 10.29 -18.56 3.16
CA ILE A 199 9.21 -18.04 3.99
C ILE A 199 9.57 -18.34 5.45
N PRO A 200 10.02 -17.33 6.21
CA PRO A 200 10.31 -17.51 7.63
C PRO A 200 9.07 -17.98 8.40
N GLU A 201 9.27 -18.60 9.55
CA GLU A 201 8.19 -18.90 10.47
C GLU A 201 7.51 -17.60 10.93
N LEU A 202 6.20 -17.64 11.18
CA LEU A 202 5.43 -16.45 11.63
C LEU A 202 5.96 -15.87 12.96
N SER A 203 6.63 -16.69 13.77
CA SER A 203 7.30 -16.25 15.00
C SER A 203 8.57 -15.45 14.76
N ASP A 204 9.18 -15.54 13.57
CA ASP A 204 10.37 -14.79 13.20
C ASP A 204 10.01 -13.40 12.64
N VAL A 205 9.32 -12.63 13.46
CA VAL A 205 8.84 -11.28 13.13
C VAL A 205 9.98 -10.37 12.65
N LYS A 206 11.19 -10.55 13.18
CA LYS A 206 12.34 -9.72 12.80
C LYS A 206 12.72 -9.91 11.33
N ASN A 207 12.81 -11.14 10.86
CA ASN A 207 13.15 -11.42 9.46
C ASN A 207 11.99 -11.11 8.52
N LEU A 208 10.75 -11.41 8.93
CA LEU A 208 9.56 -11.04 8.18
C LEU A 208 9.51 -9.53 7.93
N ALA A 209 9.62 -8.73 8.97
CA ALA A 209 9.58 -7.28 8.88
C ALA A 209 10.81 -6.69 8.15
N PHE A 210 12.00 -7.29 8.33
CA PHE A 210 13.20 -6.82 7.65
C PHE A 210 13.05 -6.87 6.13
N VAL A 211 12.64 -8.00 5.57
CA VAL A 211 12.47 -8.09 4.12
C VAL A 211 11.34 -7.17 3.65
N GLY A 212 10.21 -7.16 4.37
CA GLY A 212 9.06 -6.33 4.01
C GLY A 212 9.36 -4.83 3.95
N ARG A 213 10.30 -4.35 4.78
CA ARG A 213 10.64 -2.93 4.91
C ARG A 213 11.96 -2.52 4.25
N HIS A 214 12.85 -3.49 3.91
CA HIS A 214 14.22 -3.17 3.53
C HIS A 214 14.78 -3.97 2.36
N ALA A 215 14.13 -5.06 1.92
CA ALA A 215 14.75 -6.00 0.99
C ALA A 215 13.75 -6.72 0.06
N ARG A 216 12.67 -6.05 -0.34
CA ARG A 216 11.77 -6.58 -1.38
C ARG A 216 12.51 -6.67 -2.72
N LEU A 217 12.09 -7.59 -3.57
CA LEU A 217 12.72 -7.86 -4.86
C LEU A 217 11.95 -7.22 -6.01
N TYR A 218 12.61 -6.99 -7.13
CA TYR A 218 11.93 -6.62 -8.36
C TYR A 218 11.11 -7.80 -8.89
N PRO A 219 9.93 -7.56 -9.50
CA PRO A 219 9.15 -8.62 -10.14
C PRO A 219 10.00 -9.47 -11.10
N GLY A 220 10.00 -10.77 -10.89
CA GLY A 220 10.81 -11.74 -11.62
C GLY A 220 12.18 -12.07 -11.00
N GLU A 221 12.59 -11.42 -9.92
CA GLU A 221 13.81 -11.79 -9.19
C GLU A 221 13.55 -12.81 -8.05
N GLY A 222 12.29 -12.97 -7.66
CA GLY A 222 11.89 -13.78 -6.50
C GLY A 222 11.00 -14.97 -6.84
N TYR A 223 10.14 -15.30 -5.91
CA TYR A 223 9.31 -16.52 -5.94
C TYR A 223 7.83 -16.26 -5.60
N ALA A 224 7.38 -15.02 -5.48
CA ALA A 224 5.95 -14.74 -5.39
C ALA A 224 5.28 -15.12 -6.72
N ASP A 225 4.14 -15.80 -6.64
CA ASP A 225 3.36 -16.13 -7.85
C ASP A 225 2.56 -14.91 -8.33
N ILE A 226 3.31 -13.89 -8.77
CA ILE A 226 2.73 -12.63 -9.25
C ILE A 226 1.77 -12.88 -10.41
N ALA A 227 2.12 -13.76 -11.35
CA ALA A 227 1.27 -14.07 -12.51
C ALA A 227 -0.04 -14.74 -12.10
N GLY A 228 0.01 -15.71 -11.18
CA GLY A 228 -1.17 -16.34 -10.62
C GLY A 228 -2.08 -15.35 -9.91
N ILE A 229 -1.52 -14.52 -9.02
CA ILE A 229 -2.26 -13.50 -8.29
C ILE A 229 -2.92 -12.50 -9.27
N MET A 230 -2.15 -11.96 -10.22
CA MET A 230 -2.65 -10.97 -11.17
C MET A 230 -3.73 -11.54 -12.12
N SER A 231 -3.70 -12.83 -12.42
CA SER A 231 -4.76 -13.50 -13.20
C SER A 231 -6.11 -13.50 -12.47
N GLY A 232 -6.12 -13.42 -11.14
CA GLY A 232 -7.32 -13.29 -10.32
C GLY A 232 -7.84 -11.86 -10.19
N MET A 233 -7.08 -10.84 -10.63
CA MET A 233 -7.43 -9.43 -10.46
C MET A 233 -8.29 -8.89 -11.62
N PRO A 234 -9.02 -7.77 -11.41
CA PRO A 234 -9.63 -7.02 -12.52
C PRO A 234 -8.59 -6.56 -13.55
N GLU A 235 -8.99 -6.46 -14.83
CA GLU A 235 -8.06 -6.11 -15.92
C GLU A 235 -7.45 -4.71 -15.80
N ASP A 236 -8.15 -3.79 -15.15
CA ASP A 236 -7.78 -2.38 -14.97
C ASP A 236 -7.25 -2.06 -13.57
N ILE A 237 -6.90 -3.10 -12.80
CA ILE A 237 -6.35 -2.94 -11.45
C ILE A 237 -5.11 -2.03 -11.45
N VAL A 238 -5.00 -1.14 -10.47
CA VAL A 238 -3.79 -0.34 -10.28
C VAL A 238 -2.73 -1.15 -9.56
N CYS A 239 -1.53 -1.21 -10.14
CA CYS A 239 -0.37 -1.81 -9.52
C CYS A 239 0.45 -0.73 -8.81
N SER A 240 0.26 -0.58 -7.52
CA SER A 240 1.09 0.29 -6.68
C SER A 240 2.39 -0.44 -6.36
N ILE A 241 3.51 0.08 -6.87
CA ILE A 241 4.81 -0.56 -6.69
C ILE A 241 5.33 -0.22 -5.31
N GLU A 242 5.22 -1.17 -4.38
CA GLU A 242 5.74 -1.06 -3.03
C GLU A 242 6.97 -1.95 -2.86
N LEU A 243 8.13 -1.37 -3.13
CA LEU A 243 9.39 -2.09 -3.19
C LEU A 243 10.50 -1.40 -2.38
N PRO A 244 10.35 -1.29 -1.04
CA PRO A 244 11.40 -0.76 -0.20
C PRO A 244 12.64 -1.67 -0.24
N HIS A 245 13.77 -1.08 -0.62
CA HIS A 245 15.06 -1.78 -0.63
C HIS A 245 16.18 -0.83 -0.23
N THR A 246 16.54 -0.85 1.04
CA THR A 246 17.44 0.14 1.66
C THR A 246 18.77 0.26 0.93
N GLU A 247 19.41 -0.85 0.57
CA GLU A 247 20.71 -0.82 -0.10
C GLU A 247 20.61 -0.28 -1.53
N ARG A 248 19.63 -0.73 -2.32
CA ARG A 248 19.40 -0.23 -3.68
C ARG A 248 19.09 1.26 -3.68
N SER A 249 18.19 1.71 -2.82
CA SER A 249 17.83 3.13 -2.71
C SER A 249 19.05 3.98 -2.31
N ARG A 250 19.90 3.48 -1.38
CA ARG A 250 21.13 4.17 -0.96
C ARG A 250 22.14 4.31 -2.10
N ILE A 251 22.32 3.26 -2.92
CA ILE A 251 23.29 3.25 -4.01
C ILE A 251 22.80 4.03 -5.23
N LEU A 252 21.52 3.88 -5.57
CA LEU A 252 20.95 4.39 -6.80
C LEU A 252 20.34 5.78 -6.66
N GLY A 253 19.96 6.18 -5.44
CA GLY A 253 19.05 7.30 -5.20
C GLY A 253 17.60 6.94 -5.53
N PHE A 254 16.65 7.79 -5.08
CA PHE A 254 15.21 7.50 -5.19
C PHE A 254 14.74 7.40 -6.63
N ALA A 255 15.12 8.35 -7.48
CA ALA A 255 14.67 8.39 -8.87
C ALA A 255 15.12 7.17 -9.69
N GLU A 256 16.38 6.77 -9.59
CA GLU A 256 16.86 5.59 -10.30
C GLU A 256 16.29 4.29 -9.74
N HIS A 257 16.10 4.21 -8.41
CA HIS A 257 15.43 3.07 -7.79
C HIS A 257 13.98 2.95 -8.27
N ALA A 258 13.19 4.03 -8.22
CA ALA A 258 11.82 4.07 -8.72
C ALA A 258 11.73 3.71 -10.21
N ARG A 259 12.65 4.24 -11.04
CA ARG A 259 12.71 3.92 -12.46
C ARG A 259 12.95 2.43 -12.72
N ARG A 260 13.84 1.79 -11.95
CA ARG A 260 14.08 0.34 -12.05
C ARG A 260 12.87 -0.46 -11.57
N CYS A 261 12.25 -0.06 -10.47
CA CYS A 261 11.03 -0.70 -9.99
C CYS A 261 9.97 -0.75 -11.10
N LEU A 262 9.67 0.38 -11.74
CA LEU A 262 8.71 0.42 -12.84
C LEU A 262 9.15 -0.39 -14.06
N LYS A 263 10.43 -0.30 -14.43
CA LYS A 263 10.97 -1.05 -15.57
C LYS A 263 10.79 -2.57 -15.40
N TYR A 264 11.19 -3.11 -14.26
CA TYR A 264 11.07 -4.54 -14.00
C TYR A 264 9.62 -4.99 -13.87
N SER A 265 8.76 -4.16 -13.28
CA SER A 265 7.32 -4.42 -13.21
C SER A 265 6.69 -4.50 -14.60
N ARG A 266 6.97 -3.53 -15.47
CA ARG A 266 6.48 -3.55 -16.86
C ARG A 266 7.00 -4.76 -17.64
N GLN A 267 8.29 -5.06 -17.55
CA GLN A 267 8.89 -6.23 -18.21
C GLN A 267 8.25 -7.54 -17.75
N TYR A 268 7.99 -7.67 -16.46
CA TYR A 268 7.31 -8.84 -15.92
C TYR A 268 5.90 -8.97 -16.49
N MET A 269 5.11 -7.90 -16.44
CA MET A 269 3.73 -7.91 -16.94
C MET A 269 3.67 -8.16 -18.45
N GLU A 270 4.54 -7.54 -19.26
CA GLU A 270 4.63 -7.77 -20.70
C GLU A 270 5.03 -9.21 -21.08
N THR A 271 5.74 -9.91 -20.19
CA THR A 271 6.17 -11.29 -20.41
C THR A 271 5.08 -12.30 -20.09
N HIS A 272 4.16 -11.98 -19.16
CA HIS A 272 3.19 -12.94 -18.62
C HIS A 272 1.74 -12.65 -19.06
N PHE A 273 1.47 -11.44 -19.60
CA PHE A 273 0.15 -10.96 -20.04
C PHE A 273 0.21 -10.23 -21.38
#